data_69c6993bfda94e01e24794ed4ae236dd
#
_entry.id   69c6993bfda94e01e24794ed4ae236dd
#
_cell.length_a   1.000
_cell.length_b   1.000
_cell.length_c   1.000
_cell.angle_alpha   90.00
_cell.angle_beta   90.00
_cell.angle_gamma   90.00
#
_symmetry.space_group_name_H-M   'P 1'
#
loop_
_entity.id
_entity.type
_entity.pdbx_description
1 polymer ?
#
loop_
_entity_poly.entity_id
_entity_poly.type
_entity_poly.pdbx_seq_one_letter_code
_entity_poly.pdbx_strand_id
1 'polypeptide(L)'
;MYFIITLIALVAYELLYFALAKRLHIVDRPNERSSHHRVVLLGAGVIFILALVHYGLFNTDSGLLLHLGQHLLPGNGYMPFLGGALLLAVVSYADDLHPLPSWLRMLAQCAAIVLAFHSSIATLQVWQMMLLVIVFAGVLNVYNFMDGINGMLAAYSLAVVGTFFVINLFIHPFVDTQLLATILLAILVFGFFNFRTHARCFSGDVGSIVMGFTVVYLLVRYDASLPDNGENVSFLCFIIVFLADGLLTIAKRFLSGRNILEAHREHLYETLVNELHVPHLRVAASYALLQLLVNVGYLTVTDKNLYTFVVAFLLVVAYGLFFNYCNRRGLTLPK
;
A
#
# COMPACT_ATOMS: atom_id res chain seq x y z
N MET A 1 7.89 -5.35 -26.54
CA MET A 1 9.31 -5.07 -26.25
C MET A 1 9.46 -4.34 -24.90
N TYR A 2 8.72 -3.26 -24.65
CA TYR A 2 8.76 -2.48 -23.39
C TYR A 2 8.67 -3.35 -22.13
N PHE A 3 7.66 -4.21 -21.97
CA PHE A 3 7.44 -5.02 -20.76
C PHE A 3 8.61 -5.99 -20.46
N ILE A 4 9.25 -6.56 -21.49
CA ILE A 4 10.39 -7.47 -21.30
C ILE A 4 11.60 -6.67 -20.81
N ILE A 5 11.87 -5.52 -21.41
CA ILE A 5 12.97 -4.64 -20.99
C ILE A 5 12.73 -4.14 -19.55
N THR A 6 11.51 -3.70 -19.25
CA THR A 6 11.11 -3.27 -17.90
C THR A 6 11.29 -4.39 -16.88
N LEU A 7 10.85 -5.61 -17.18
CA LEU A 7 11.05 -6.76 -16.28
C LEU A 7 12.53 -7.02 -16.01
N ILE A 8 13.36 -7.05 -17.06
CA ILE A 8 14.82 -7.25 -16.92
C ILE A 8 15.44 -6.13 -16.08
N ALA A 9 15.05 -4.87 -16.33
CA ALA A 9 15.55 -3.73 -15.58
C ALA A 9 15.16 -3.81 -14.11
N LEU A 10 13.89 -4.13 -13.79
CA LEU A 10 13.41 -4.26 -12.41
C LEU A 10 14.10 -5.40 -11.65
N VAL A 11 14.32 -6.54 -12.31
CA VAL A 11 15.12 -7.64 -11.73
C VAL A 11 16.56 -7.17 -11.46
N ALA A 12 17.17 -6.45 -12.40
CA ALA A 12 18.52 -5.92 -12.21
C ALA A 12 18.57 -4.90 -11.05
N TYR A 13 17.60 -4.00 -10.94
CA TYR A 13 17.50 -3.04 -9.83
C TYR A 13 17.39 -3.75 -8.47
N GLU A 14 16.55 -4.77 -8.37
CA GLU A 14 16.36 -5.52 -7.13
C GLU A 14 17.62 -6.28 -6.73
N LEU A 15 18.28 -6.94 -7.68
CA LEU A 15 19.55 -7.64 -7.42
C LEU A 15 20.70 -6.69 -7.06
N LEU A 16 20.76 -5.52 -7.70
CA LEU A 16 21.70 -4.46 -7.36
C LEU A 16 21.44 -3.93 -5.94
N TYR A 17 20.18 -3.70 -5.60
CA TYR A 17 19.80 -3.33 -4.24
C TYR A 17 20.26 -4.38 -3.23
N PHE A 18 20.03 -5.66 -3.47
CA PHE A 18 20.48 -6.73 -2.58
C PHE A 18 22.00 -6.74 -2.39
N ALA A 19 22.77 -6.51 -3.46
CA ALA A 19 24.23 -6.41 -3.37
C ALA A 19 24.65 -5.21 -2.51
N LEU A 20 24.00 -4.06 -2.70
CA LEU A 20 24.24 -2.83 -1.93
C LEU A 20 23.84 -3.00 -0.47
N ALA A 21 22.62 -3.50 -0.20
CA ALA A 21 22.10 -3.69 1.15
C ALA A 21 22.95 -4.67 1.96
N LYS A 22 23.44 -5.75 1.32
CA LYS A 22 24.41 -6.67 1.96
C LYS A 22 25.72 -5.97 2.31
N ARG A 23 26.26 -5.16 1.39
CA ARG A 23 27.53 -4.44 1.60
C ARG A 23 27.41 -3.38 2.70
N LEU A 24 26.26 -2.71 2.78
CA LEU A 24 25.99 -1.66 3.76
C LEU A 24 25.36 -2.19 5.06
N HIS A 25 25.13 -3.52 5.16
CA HIS A 25 24.50 -4.18 6.31
C HIS A 25 23.09 -3.63 6.63
N ILE A 26 22.31 -3.27 5.59
CA ILE A 26 20.93 -2.82 5.72
C ILE A 26 20.05 -4.06 5.91
N VAL A 27 19.81 -4.42 7.16
CA VAL A 27 19.13 -5.65 7.54
C VAL A 27 18.16 -5.40 8.70
N ASP A 28 17.04 -6.11 8.67
CA ASP A 28 16.17 -6.24 9.83
C ASP A 28 16.64 -7.41 10.68
N ARG A 29 16.89 -7.13 11.96
CA ARG A 29 17.28 -8.12 12.97
C ARG A 29 16.09 -8.47 13.83
N PRO A 30 15.81 -9.78 14.06
CA PRO A 30 14.71 -10.18 14.93
C PRO A 30 14.80 -9.50 16.29
N ASN A 31 13.68 -8.97 16.74
CA ASN A 31 13.49 -8.42 18.09
C ASN A 31 12.22 -9.01 18.70
N GLU A 32 11.88 -8.65 19.93
CA GLU A 32 10.69 -9.17 20.64
C GLU A 32 9.36 -8.90 19.91
N ARG A 33 9.36 -7.92 18.98
CA ARG A 33 8.19 -7.53 18.17
C ARG A 33 8.19 -8.13 16.77
N SER A 34 9.25 -8.83 16.36
CA SER A 34 9.36 -9.41 15.02
C SER A 34 8.54 -10.68 14.88
N SER A 35 7.81 -10.84 13.77
CA SER A 35 7.16 -12.11 13.39
C SER A 35 8.12 -13.06 12.65
N HIS A 36 9.40 -12.73 12.56
CA HIS A 36 10.44 -13.52 11.91
C HIS A 36 11.58 -13.83 12.88
N HIS A 37 12.36 -14.90 12.60
CA HIS A 37 13.42 -15.40 13.47
C HIS A 37 14.82 -15.34 12.83
N ARG A 38 14.96 -14.72 11.66
CA ARG A 38 16.22 -14.65 10.90
C ARG A 38 16.50 -13.22 10.48
N VAL A 39 17.78 -12.90 10.33
CA VAL A 39 18.19 -11.62 9.73
C VAL A 39 17.83 -11.60 8.25
N VAL A 40 17.11 -10.56 7.82
CA VAL A 40 16.57 -10.40 6.47
C VAL A 40 17.00 -9.04 5.93
N LEU A 41 17.22 -8.91 4.62
CA LEU A 41 17.51 -7.62 3.98
C LEU A 41 16.30 -6.69 4.13
N LEU A 42 16.52 -5.44 4.56
CA LEU A 42 15.46 -4.43 4.74
C LEU A 42 15.45 -3.46 3.55
N GLY A 43 14.31 -2.84 3.28
CA GLY A 43 14.17 -1.74 2.32
C GLY A 43 14.10 -2.16 0.84
N ALA A 44 13.89 -3.45 0.56
CA ALA A 44 13.76 -3.94 -0.83
C ALA A 44 12.54 -3.34 -1.57
N GLY A 45 11.60 -2.73 -0.85
CA GLY A 45 10.49 -1.96 -1.44
C GLY A 45 10.92 -0.72 -2.22
N VAL A 46 12.21 -0.35 -2.18
CA VAL A 46 12.81 0.63 -3.10
C VAL A 46 12.50 0.30 -4.57
N ILE A 47 12.26 -0.97 -4.93
CA ILE A 47 11.87 -1.34 -6.29
C ILE A 47 10.62 -0.61 -6.76
N PHE A 48 9.67 -0.28 -5.88
CA PHE A 48 8.43 0.40 -6.25
C PHE A 48 8.69 1.83 -6.73
N ILE A 49 9.52 2.58 -6.01
CA ILE A 49 9.91 3.93 -6.49
C ILE A 49 10.77 3.85 -7.75
N LEU A 50 11.68 2.88 -7.85
CA LEU A 50 12.48 2.67 -9.07
C LEU A 50 11.60 2.31 -10.27
N ALA A 51 10.52 1.57 -10.08
CA ALA A 51 9.54 1.27 -11.12
C ALA A 51 8.82 2.54 -11.60
N LEU A 52 8.41 3.41 -10.69
CA LEU A 52 7.78 4.69 -11.04
C LEU A 52 8.74 5.61 -11.79
N VAL A 53 10.00 5.69 -11.36
CA VAL A 53 11.04 6.46 -12.05
C VAL A 53 11.33 5.86 -13.43
N HIS A 54 11.43 4.52 -13.51
CA HIS A 54 11.64 3.82 -14.79
C HIS A 54 10.51 4.11 -15.78
N TYR A 55 9.26 4.03 -15.34
CA TYR A 55 8.12 4.40 -16.17
C TYR A 55 8.22 5.85 -16.65
N GLY A 56 8.52 6.80 -15.77
CA GLY A 56 8.66 8.23 -16.12
C GLY A 56 9.80 8.49 -17.12
N LEU A 57 10.86 7.69 -17.12
CA LEU A 57 12.01 7.87 -18.02
C LEU A 57 11.82 7.19 -19.38
N PHE A 58 11.16 6.02 -19.42
CA PHE A 58 11.16 5.14 -20.58
C PHE A 58 9.78 4.92 -21.21
N ASN A 59 8.73 5.56 -20.70
CA ASN A 59 7.44 5.51 -21.37
C ASN A 59 7.53 6.16 -22.75
N THR A 60 7.15 5.41 -23.79
CA THR A 60 7.31 5.79 -25.19
C THR A 60 6.38 6.93 -25.60
N ASP A 61 5.24 7.08 -24.92
CA ASP A 61 4.21 8.06 -25.29
C ASP A 61 4.35 9.40 -24.54
N SER A 62 5.09 9.42 -23.45
CA SER A 62 5.29 10.59 -22.59
C SER A 62 6.67 10.67 -21.93
N GLY A 63 7.69 10.06 -22.54
CA GLY A 63 9.04 9.99 -21.97
C GLY A 63 9.58 11.37 -21.60
N LEU A 64 10.07 11.48 -20.36
CA LEU A 64 10.62 12.71 -19.76
C LEU A 64 11.67 13.39 -20.65
N LEU A 65 12.46 12.60 -21.38
CA LEU A 65 13.52 13.09 -22.25
C LEU A 65 13.01 13.80 -23.52
N LEU A 66 11.79 13.47 -23.98
CA LEU A 66 11.19 14.08 -25.19
C LEU A 66 10.28 15.27 -24.88
N HIS A 67 9.77 15.39 -23.66
CA HIS A 67 8.73 16.37 -23.32
C HIS A 67 8.94 17.12 -21.99
N LEU A 68 10.18 17.33 -21.55
CA LEU A 68 10.50 18.18 -20.38
C LEU A 68 9.79 19.54 -20.36
N GLY A 69 9.38 20.05 -21.54
CA GLY A 69 8.66 21.30 -21.65
C GLY A 69 7.13 21.22 -21.60
N GLN A 70 6.53 20.06 -21.89
CA GLN A 70 5.06 19.93 -21.99
C GLN A 70 4.42 19.27 -20.77
N HIS A 71 5.16 18.46 -20.00
CA HIS A 71 4.65 17.73 -18.82
C HIS A 71 4.79 18.47 -17.49
N LEU A 72 5.47 19.62 -17.48
CA LEU A 72 5.46 20.56 -16.35
C LEU A 72 4.17 21.39 -16.27
N LEU A 73 3.27 21.25 -17.27
CA LEU A 73 2.00 22.00 -17.29
C LEU A 73 0.93 21.32 -16.43
N PRO A 74 0.04 22.10 -15.78
CA PRO A 74 -0.99 21.60 -14.85
C PRO A 74 -2.10 20.86 -15.61
N GLY A 75 -1.94 19.57 -15.84
CA GLY A 75 -2.93 18.74 -16.54
C GLY A 75 -2.65 17.24 -16.45
N ASN A 76 -1.41 16.85 -16.47
CA ASN A 76 -1.03 15.44 -16.41
C ASN A 76 -0.48 15.09 -15.02
N GLY A 77 -1.33 14.75 -14.07
CA GLY A 77 -1.03 14.53 -12.65
C GLY A 77 0.08 13.51 -12.29
N TYR A 78 0.85 13.01 -13.28
CA TYR A 78 1.92 12.03 -13.04
C TYR A 78 3.17 12.66 -12.42
N MET A 79 3.64 13.82 -12.88
CA MET A 79 4.86 14.43 -12.34
C MET A 79 4.73 14.88 -10.89
N PRO A 80 3.63 15.52 -10.47
CA PRO A 80 3.37 15.77 -9.06
C PRO A 80 3.26 14.51 -8.23
N PHE A 81 2.63 13.46 -8.74
CA PHE A 81 2.59 12.15 -8.09
C PHE A 81 3.99 11.55 -7.94
N LEU A 82 4.80 11.53 -8.99
CA LEU A 82 6.18 11.04 -8.93
C LEU A 82 7.02 11.85 -7.92
N GLY A 83 6.86 13.18 -7.91
CA GLY A 83 7.53 14.04 -6.93
C GLY A 83 7.14 13.71 -5.49
N GLY A 84 5.84 13.49 -5.23
CA GLY A 84 5.35 13.04 -3.94
C GLY A 84 5.87 11.66 -3.55
N ALA A 85 5.88 10.70 -4.51
CA ALA A 85 6.41 9.36 -4.28
C ALA A 85 7.93 9.37 -3.96
N LEU A 86 8.71 10.21 -4.66
CA LEU A 86 10.14 10.41 -4.38
C LEU A 86 10.37 11.01 -2.99
N LEU A 87 9.59 12.03 -2.61
CA LEU A 87 9.65 12.60 -1.26
C LEU A 87 9.41 11.54 -0.19
N LEU A 88 8.33 10.75 -0.35
CA LEU A 88 8.02 9.66 0.57
C LEU A 88 9.09 8.59 0.59
N ALA A 89 9.60 8.19 -0.58
CA ALA A 89 10.67 7.20 -0.66
C ALA A 89 11.93 7.63 0.10
N VAL A 90 12.35 8.90 -0.05
CA VAL A 90 13.53 9.43 0.64
C VAL A 90 13.31 9.46 2.15
N VAL A 91 12.16 9.96 2.61
CA VAL A 91 11.89 10.07 4.05
C VAL A 91 11.71 8.70 4.69
N SER A 92 10.95 7.79 4.04
CA SER A 92 10.72 6.44 4.58
C SER A 92 11.98 5.59 4.54
N TYR A 93 12.82 5.73 3.51
CA TYR A 93 14.11 5.04 3.49
C TYR A 93 15.08 5.57 4.55
N ALA A 94 15.04 6.87 4.84
CA ALA A 94 15.80 7.44 5.95
C ALA A 94 15.29 6.91 7.31
N ASP A 95 13.97 6.71 7.47
CA ASP A 95 13.37 6.10 8.66
C ASP A 95 13.78 4.62 8.82
N ASP A 96 13.84 3.85 7.73
CA ASP A 96 14.36 2.47 7.72
C ASP A 96 15.82 2.37 8.19
N LEU A 97 16.64 3.39 7.92
CA LEU A 97 18.04 3.43 8.34
C LEU A 97 18.22 3.99 9.77
N HIS A 98 17.47 5.02 10.10
CA HIS A 98 17.52 5.73 11.39
C HIS A 98 16.12 6.22 11.76
N PRO A 99 15.53 5.71 12.86
CA PRO A 99 14.17 6.07 13.26
C PRO A 99 13.95 7.59 13.30
N LEU A 100 13.01 8.08 12.51
CA LEU A 100 12.64 9.48 12.42
C LEU A 100 11.47 9.81 13.36
N PRO A 101 11.35 11.04 13.84
CA PRO A 101 10.19 11.46 14.61
C PRO A 101 8.89 11.32 13.80
N SER A 102 7.82 10.80 14.42
CA SER A 102 6.54 10.56 13.76
C SER A 102 5.95 11.80 13.09
N TRP A 103 6.16 13.00 13.67
CA TRP A 103 5.67 14.26 13.08
C TRP A 103 6.35 14.57 11.74
N LEU A 104 7.63 14.22 11.55
CA LEU A 104 8.35 14.44 10.29
C LEU A 104 7.83 13.52 9.20
N ARG A 105 7.58 12.25 9.53
CA ARG A 105 6.96 11.28 8.61
C ARG A 105 5.57 11.75 8.19
N MET A 106 4.76 12.20 9.14
CA MET A 106 3.42 12.73 8.87
C MET A 106 3.47 13.99 8.01
N LEU A 107 4.40 14.90 8.26
CA LEU A 107 4.59 16.11 7.46
C LEU A 107 4.95 15.76 6.01
N ALA A 108 5.85 14.79 5.80
CA ALA A 108 6.21 14.32 4.46
C ALA A 108 5.01 13.68 3.74
N GLN A 109 4.19 12.88 4.45
CA GLN A 109 2.97 12.29 3.89
C GLN A 109 1.98 13.38 3.47
N CYS A 110 1.71 14.35 4.33
CA CYS A 110 0.84 15.49 4.00
C CYS A 110 1.35 16.28 2.79
N ALA A 111 2.64 16.59 2.76
CA ALA A 111 3.27 17.31 1.65
C ALA A 111 3.18 16.54 0.34
N ALA A 112 3.45 15.23 0.35
CA ALA A 112 3.34 14.37 -0.83
C ALA A 112 1.91 14.27 -1.36
N ILE A 113 0.91 14.17 -0.47
CA ILE A 113 -0.51 14.12 -0.84
C ILE A 113 -0.93 15.46 -1.46
N VAL A 114 -0.58 16.58 -0.82
CA VAL A 114 -0.89 17.91 -1.36
C VAL A 114 -0.22 18.11 -2.73
N LEU A 115 1.03 17.70 -2.88
CA LEU A 115 1.75 17.79 -4.14
C LEU A 115 1.06 16.97 -5.25
N ALA A 116 0.76 15.69 -4.98
CA ALA A 116 0.20 14.78 -5.97
C ALA A 116 -1.22 15.17 -6.42
N PHE A 117 -2.01 15.72 -5.51
CA PHE A 117 -3.42 16.03 -5.75
C PHE A 117 -3.73 17.53 -5.77
N HIS A 118 -2.71 18.39 -5.93
CA HIS A 118 -2.86 19.84 -5.85
C HIS A 118 -3.99 20.39 -6.76
N SER A 119 -4.14 19.87 -7.97
CA SER A 119 -5.20 20.31 -8.92
C SER A 119 -6.60 19.91 -8.44
N SER A 120 -6.76 18.73 -7.87
CA SER A 120 -8.04 18.26 -7.29
C SER A 120 -8.33 18.96 -5.98
N ILE A 121 -7.31 19.19 -5.15
CA ILE A 121 -7.43 19.87 -3.86
C ILE A 121 -7.79 21.35 -4.04
N ALA A 122 -7.28 22.02 -5.08
CA ALA A 122 -7.51 23.44 -5.33
C ALA A 122 -9.00 23.81 -5.53
N THR A 123 -9.84 22.84 -5.88
CA THR A 123 -11.30 23.02 -6.03
C THR A 123 -12.09 22.76 -4.74
N LEU A 124 -11.45 22.22 -3.70
CA LEU A 124 -12.07 21.85 -2.44
C LEU A 124 -12.09 23.02 -1.44
N GLN A 125 -13.06 23.00 -0.56
CA GLN A 125 -13.01 23.85 0.64
C GLN A 125 -11.93 23.38 1.61
N VAL A 126 -11.41 24.29 2.42
CA VAL A 126 -10.29 23.98 3.35
C VAL A 126 -10.54 22.76 4.22
N TRP A 127 -11.76 22.63 4.78
CA TRP A 127 -12.09 21.46 5.61
C TRP A 127 -12.14 20.15 4.85
N GLN A 128 -12.57 20.16 3.57
CA GLN A 128 -12.57 18.99 2.68
C GLN A 128 -11.13 18.57 2.36
N MET A 129 -10.27 19.55 2.05
CA MET A 129 -8.86 19.33 1.84
C MET A 129 -8.19 18.70 3.06
N MET A 130 -8.45 19.23 4.27
CA MET A 130 -7.91 18.67 5.51
C MET A 130 -8.38 17.24 5.73
N LEU A 131 -9.67 16.97 5.52
CA LEU A 131 -10.23 15.62 5.66
C LEU A 131 -9.59 14.64 4.68
N LEU A 132 -9.44 15.02 3.41
CA LEU A 132 -8.80 14.20 2.38
C LEU A 132 -7.36 13.87 2.74
N VAL A 133 -6.58 14.86 3.17
CA VAL A 133 -5.18 14.65 3.59
C VAL A 133 -5.11 13.69 4.77
N ILE A 134 -5.97 13.84 5.80
CA ILE A 134 -6.03 12.96 6.97
C ILE A 134 -6.38 11.52 6.55
N VAL A 135 -7.40 11.35 5.71
CA VAL A 135 -7.84 10.02 5.24
C VAL A 135 -6.73 9.34 4.45
N PHE A 136 -6.10 10.05 3.51
CA PHE A 136 -5.04 9.47 2.69
C PHE A 136 -3.78 9.16 3.49
N ALA A 137 -3.35 10.05 4.39
CA ALA A 137 -2.27 9.75 5.31
C ALA A 137 -2.61 8.53 6.19
N GLY A 138 -3.86 8.39 6.61
CA GLY A 138 -4.36 7.20 7.31
C GLY A 138 -4.20 5.94 6.46
N VAL A 139 -4.54 5.96 5.17
CA VAL A 139 -4.36 4.82 4.26
C VAL A 139 -2.88 4.45 4.12
N LEU A 140 -1.98 5.42 3.98
CA LEU A 140 -0.54 5.16 3.90
C LEU A 140 -0.03 4.45 5.16
N ASN A 141 -0.45 4.92 6.34
CA ASN A 141 -0.06 4.31 7.61
C ASN A 141 -0.69 2.92 7.79
N VAL A 142 -1.95 2.71 7.35
CA VAL A 142 -2.55 1.36 7.34
C VAL A 142 -1.74 0.41 6.44
N TYR A 143 -1.34 0.82 5.24
CA TYR A 143 -0.48 0.00 4.38
C TYR A 143 0.85 -0.37 5.07
N ASN A 144 1.45 0.57 5.81
CA ASN A 144 2.66 0.32 6.57
C ASN A 144 2.42 -0.66 7.73
N PHE A 145 1.34 -0.47 8.51
CA PHE A 145 1.02 -1.36 9.62
C PHE A 145 0.65 -2.78 9.18
N MET A 146 0.08 -2.93 7.99
CA MET A 146 -0.33 -4.24 7.45
C MET A 146 0.83 -5.03 6.81
N ASP A 147 2.02 -4.44 6.69
CA ASP A 147 3.20 -5.09 6.10
C ASP A 147 4.10 -5.81 7.13
N GLY A 148 3.52 -6.46 8.11
CA GLY A 148 4.26 -7.10 9.20
C GLY A 148 4.60 -8.59 9.01
N ILE A 149 4.19 -9.26 7.91
CA ILE A 149 4.45 -10.67 7.65
C ILE A 149 4.86 -10.93 6.19
N ASN A 150 5.58 -12.04 6.00
CA ASN A 150 6.07 -12.43 4.66
C ASN A 150 4.93 -12.49 3.64
N GLY A 151 5.09 -11.78 2.54
CA GLY A 151 4.20 -11.81 1.39
C GLY A 151 2.95 -10.95 1.51
N MET A 152 2.67 -10.32 2.64
CA MET A 152 1.43 -9.56 2.84
C MET A 152 1.33 -8.39 1.85
N LEU A 153 2.30 -7.50 1.85
CA LEU A 153 2.32 -6.34 0.93
C LEU A 153 2.23 -6.78 -0.54
N ALA A 154 3.06 -7.77 -0.93
CA ALA A 154 3.10 -8.23 -2.31
C ALA A 154 1.77 -8.84 -2.78
N ALA A 155 1.21 -9.78 -2.00
CA ALA A 155 -0.02 -10.48 -2.37
C ALA A 155 -1.23 -9.53 -2.38
N TYR A 156 -1.36 -8.70 -1.36
CA TYR A 156 -2.46 -7.75 -1.27
C TYR A 156 -2.40 -6.68 -2.35
N SER A 157 -1.23 -6.07 -2.57
CA SER A 157 -1.05 -5.08 -3.63
C SER A 157 -1.25 -5.69 -5.02
N LEU A 158 -0.89 -6.97 -5.22
CA LEU A 158 -1.18 -7.68 -6.45
C LEU A 158 -2.70 -7.81 -6.69
N ALA A 159 -3.48 -8.12 -5.66
CA ALA A 159 -4.93 -8.19 -5.76
C ALA A 159 -5.55 -6.83 -6.10
N VAL A 160 -5.09 -5.75 -5.44
CA VAL A 160 -5.61 -4.39 -5.66
C VAL A 160 -5.21 -3.84 -7.02
N VAL A 161 -3.90 -3.78 -7.30
CA VAL A 161 -3.38 -3.20 -8.56
C VAL A 161 -3.74 -4.09 -9.76
N GLY A 162 -3.79 -5.41 -9.57
CA GLY A 162 -4.28 -6.36 -10.58
C GLY A 162 -5.74 -6.10 -10.94
N THR A 163 -6.59 -5.79 -9.96
CA THR A 163 -7.98 -5.38 -10.22
C THR A 163 -8.02 -4.09 -11.05
N PHE A 164 -7.25 -3.07 -10.68
CA PHE A 164 -7.17 -1.82 -11.45
C PHE A 164 -6.64 -2.04 -12.87
N PHE A 165 -5.70 -2.94 -13.05
CA PHE A 165 -5.20 -3.29 -14.38
C PHE A 165 -6.30 -3.92 -15.25
N VAL A 166 -7.10 -4.83 -14.70
CA VAL A 166 -8.26 -5.44 -15.39
C VAL A 166 -9.32 -4.38 -15.71
N ILE A 167 -9.64 -3.49 -14.75
CA ILE A 167 -10.56 -2.37 -14.98
C ILE A 167 -10.08 -1.52 -16.14
N ASN A 168 -8.81 -1.11 -16.10
CA ASN A 168 -8.22 -0.22 -17.10
C ASN A 168 -8.19 -0.81 -18.50
N LEU A 169 -8.02 -2.13 -18.63
CA LEU A 169 -7.99 -2.82 -19.93
C LEU A 169 -9.36 -3.14 -20.50
N PHE A 170 -10.31 -3.54 -19.66
CA PHE A 170 -11.53 -4.21 -20.14
C PHE A 170 -12.83 -3.47 -19.79
N ILE A 171 -12.80 -2.54 -18.82
CA ILE A 171 -14.00 -1.88 -18.33
C ILE A 171 -13.96 -0.38 -18.66
N HIS A 172 -12.95 0.33 -18.14
CA HIS A 172 -12.82 1.77 -18.27
C HIS A 172 -11.37 2.22 -18.10
N PRO A 173 -10.72 2.74 -19.15
CA PRO A 173 -9.36 3.27 -19.04
C PRO A 173 -9.34 4.56 -18.22
N PHE A 174 -8.48 4.63 -17.20
CA PHE A 174 -8.37 5.78 -16.29
C PHE A 174 -6.93 6.25 -16.03
N VAL A 175 -5.94 5.38 -16.33
CA VAL A 175 -4.52 5.70 -16.30
C VAL A 175 -3.79 5.01 -17.45
N ASP A 176 -2.54 5.38 -17.67
CA ASP A 176 -1.71 4.69 -18.67
C ASP A 176 -1.52 3.21 -18.27
N THR A 177 -1.82 2.33 -19.22
CA THR A 177 -1.66 0.87 -19.06
C THR A 177 -0.22 0.45 -18.78
N GLN A 178 0.78 1.18 -19.34
CA GLN A 178 2.19 0.91 -19.10
C GLN A 178 2.58 1.22 -17.65
N LEU A 179 1.98 2.24 -17.02
CA LEU A 179 2.17 2.53 -15.59
C LEU A 179 1.72 1.34 -14.73
N LEU A 180 0.47 0.91 -14.91
CA LEU A 180 -0.09 -0.22 -14.15
C LEU A 180 0.72 -1.50 -14.36
N ALA A 181 1.10 -1.80 -15.61
CA ALA A 181 1.91 -2.97 -15.91
C ALA A 181 3.30 -2.88 -15.25
N THR A 182 3.94 -1.71 -15.23
CA THR A 182 5.23 -1.50 -14.58
C THR A 182 5.15 -1.71 -13.07
N ILE A 183 4.08 -1.19 -12.43
CA ILE A 183 3.83 -1.41 -11.01
C ILE A 183 3.60 -2.91 -10.72
N LEU A 184 2.78 -3.60 -11.53
CA LEU A 184 2.55 -5.04 -11.38
C LEU A 184 3.82 -5.86 -11.53
N LEU A 185 4.68 -5.53 -12.50
CA LEU A 185 5.98 -6.19 -12.67
C LEU A 185 6.86 -5.98 -11.42
N ALA A 186 6.88 -4.78 -10.85
CA ALA A 186 7.62 -4.51 -9.61
C ALA A 186 7.09 -5.32 -8.44
N ILE A 187 5.75 -5.41 -8.27
CA ILE A 187 5.11 -6.25 -7.24
C ILE A 187 5.48 -7.73 -7.43
N LEU A 188 5.49 -8.23 -8.66
CA LEU A 188 5.85 -9.61 -8.96
C LEU A 188 7.32 -9.89 -8.67
N VAL A 189 8.24 -8.99 -9.06
CA VAL A 189 9.68 -9.13 -8.76
C VAL A 189 9.93 -9.09 -7.25
N PHE A 190 9.39 -8.11 -6.53
CA PHE A 190 9.48 -8.05 -5.07
C PHE A 190 8.87 -9.31 -4.43
N GLY A 191 7.65 -9.69 -4.84
CA GLY A 191 6.93 -10.85 -4.34
C GLY A 191 7.70 -12.16 -4.53
N PHE A 192 8.43 -12.33 -5.63
CA PHE A 192 9.27 -13.50 -5.86
C PHE A 192 10.33 -13.69 -4.74
N PHE A 193 10.81 -12.64 -4.12
CA PHE A 193 11.78 -12.71 -3.03
C PHE A 193 11.13 -12.64 -1.64
N ASN A 194 9.99 -11.96 -1.49
CA ASN A 194 9.31 -11.74 -0.22
C ASN A 194 8.23 -12.79 0.10
N PHE A 195 7.41 -13.22 -0.89
CA PHE A 195 6.35 -14.22 -0.71
C PHE A 195 6.94 -15.63 -0.59
N ARG A 196 7.63 -15.88 0.52
CA ARG A 196 8.31 -17.14 0.82
C ARG A 196 8.18 -17.47 2.31
N THR A 197 8.23 -18.75 2.65
CA THR A 197 8.29 -19.21 4.06
C THR A 197 9.46 -18.55 4.79
N HIS A 198 10.59 -18.42 4.08
CA HIS A 198 11.76 -17.66 4.53
C HIS A 198 11.98 -16.53 3.51
N ALA A 199 11.43 -15.36 3.79
CA ALA A 199 11.61 -14.19 2.96
C ALA A 199 13.10 -13.84 2.84
N ARG A 200 13.52 -13.42 1.65
CA ARG A 200 14.90 -12.96 1.40
C ARG A 200 15.08 -11.48 1.66
N CYS A 201 13.96 -10.73 1.63
CA CYS A 201 13.93 -9.30 1.85
C CYS A 201 12.59 -8.87 2.45
N PHE A 202 12.60 -7.74 3.13
CA PHE A 202 11.41 -6.99 3.55
C PHE A 202 11.34 -5.67 2.80
N SER A 203 10.13 -5.18 2.60
CA SER A 203 9.84 -3.93 1.92
C SER A 203 10.47 -2.72 2.60
N GLY A 204 10.46 -2.70 3.93
CA GLY A 204 10.71 -1.52 4.73
C GLY A 204 9.57 -0.50 4.64
N ASP A 205 9.67 0.57 5.43
CA ASP A 205 8.75 1.69 5.37
C ASP A 205 8.73 2.33 3.96
N VAL A 206 9.88 2.35 3.29
CA VAL A 206 9.98 2.83 1.91
C VAL A 206 9.04 2.07 0.98
N GLY A 207 8.93 0.75 1.11
CA GLY A 207 8.08 -0.07 0.24
C GLY A 207 6.60 0.09 0.54
N SER A 208 6.23 -0.05 1.80
CA SER A 208 4.82 0.00 2.22
C SER A 208 4.19 1.38 2.03
N ILE A 209 4.90 2.46 2.36
CA ILE A 209 4.42 3.84 2.19
C ILE A 209 4.33 4.22 0.70
N VAL A 210 5.34 3.92 -0.12
CA VAL A 210 5.29 4.21 -1.56
C VAL A 210 4.19 3.40 -2.25
N MET A 211 4.00 2.13 -1.87
CA MET A 211 2.90 1.31 -2.40
C MET A 211 1.55 1.83 -1.96
N GLY A 212 1.36 2.18 -0.68
CA GLY A 212 0.14 2.80 -0.17
C GLY A 212 -0.20 4.09 -0.92
N PHE A 213 0.80 4.95 -1.14
CA PHE A 213 0.65 6.19 -1.90
C PHE A 213 0.27 5.94 -3.37
N THR A 214 0.90 4.94 -3.99
CA THR A 214 0.57 4.52 -5.36
C THR A 214 -0.87 4.03 -5.46
N VAL A 215 -1.33 3.25 -4.49
CA VAL A 215 -2.72 2.78 -4.44
C VAL A 215 -3.69 3.95 -4.23
N VAL A 216 -3.39 4.89 -3.33
CA VAL A 216 -4.20 6.12 -3.17
C VAL A 216 -4.28 6.90 -4.49
N TYR A 217 -3.16 7.05 -5.21
CA TYR A 217 -3.17 7.69 -6.51
C TYR A 217 -4.10 6.98 -7.51
N LEU A 218 -4.02 5.65 -7.59
CA LEU A 218 -4.87 4.86 -8.49
C LEU A 218 -6.35 4.94 -8.09
N LEU A 219 -6.67 4.92 -6.81
CA LEU A 219 -8.03 5.10 -6.29
C LEU A 219 -8.63 6.44 -6.71
N VAL A 220 -7.89 7.53 -6.52
CA VAL A 220 -8.34 8.88 -6.89
C VAL A 220 -8.48 9.02 -8.41
N ARG A 221 -7.53 8.47 -9.18
CA ARG A 221 -7.61 8.50 -10.65
C ARG A 221 -8.80 7.71 -11.18
N TYR A 222 -9.09 6.55 -10.57
CA TYR A 222 -10.26 5.76 -10.92
C TYR A 222 -11.54 6.52 -10.60
N ASP A 223 -11.69 7.02 -9.37
CA ASP A 223 -12.89 7.76 -8.94
C ASP A 223 -13.15 9.00 -9.81
N ALA A 224 -12.11 9.80 -10.07
CA ALA A 224 -12.19 10.97 -10.93
C ALA A 224 -12.54 10.67 -12.40
N SER A 225 -12.42 9.41 -12.84
CA SER A 225 -12.76 8.98 -14.19
C SER A 225 -14.22 8.53 -14.34
N LEU A 226 -14.94 8.38 -13.23
CA LEU A 226 -16.34 7.99 -13.23
C LEU A 226 -17.26 9.18 -13.51
N PRO A 227 -18.45 8.96 -14.12
CA PRO A 227 -19.38 10.03 -14.48
C PRO A 227 -19.89 10.84 -13.29
N ASP A 228 -19.99 10.22 -12.12
CA ASP A 228 -20.55 10.84 -10.90
C ASP A 228 -19.52 11.68 -10.10
N ASN A 229 -18.33 11.95 -10.68
CA ASN A 229 -17.30 12.87 -10.19
C ASN A 229 -17.08 12.87 -8.66
N GLY A 230 -16.82 11.70 -8.04
CA GLY A 230 -16.24 11.67 -6.70
C GLY A 230 -17.17 12.02 -5.53
N GLU A 231 -18.49 11.95 -5.69
CA GLU A 231 -19.40 12.12 -4.55
C GLU A 231 -19.48 10.90 -3.64
N ASN A 232 -18.79 9.80 -4.01
CA ASN A 232 -18.89 8.51 -3.36
C ASN A 232 -17.55 8.05 -2.76
N VAL A 233 -17.53 7.73 -1.47
CA VAL A 233 -16.37 7.08 -0.81
C VAL A 233 -16.28 5.57 -1.09
N SER A 234 -17.15 5.04 -1.97
CA SER A 234 -17.24 3.61 -2.26
C SER A 234 -15.96 3.04 -2.91
N PHE A 235 -15.14 3.88 -3.54
CA PHE A 235 -13.84 3.47 -4.10
C PHE A 235 -12.87 2.92 -3.03
N LEU A 236 -13.05 3.27 -1.75
CA LEU A 236 -12.28 2.70 -0.64
C LEU A 236 -12.55 1.20 -0.45
N CYS A 237 -13.62 0.66 -1.08
CA CYS A 237 -13.92 -0.77 -1.11
C CYS A 237 -12.74 -1.59 -1.70
N PHE A 238 -11.98 -1.02 -2.65
CA PHE A 238 -10.83 -1.69 -3.25
C PHE A 238 -9.67 -1.97 -2.28
N ILE A 239 -9.71 -1.40 -1.08
CA ILE A 239 -8.69 -1.62 -0.02
C ILE A 239 -9.34 -1.90 1.35
N ILE A 240 -10.62 -2.25 1.37
CA ILE A 240 -11.43 -2.29 2.60
C ILE A 240 -10.95 -3.32 3.62
N VAL A 241 -10.30 -4.43 3.17
CA VAL A 241 -9.81 -5.47 4.08
C VAL A 241 -8.66 -4.95 4.94
N PHE A 242 -7.69 -4.24 4.36
CA PHE A 242 -6.62 -3.58 5.11
C PHE A 242 -7.16 -2.46 5.99
N LEU A 243 -8.09 -1.64 5.46
CA LEU A 243 -8.73 -0.58 6.25
C LEU A 243 -9.48 -1.15 7.46
N ALA A 244 -10.20 -2.24 7.29
CA ALA A 244 -10.96 -2.86 8.37
C ALA A 244 -10.03 -3.35 9.49
N ASP A 245 -8.99 -4.14 9.18
CA ASP A 245 -8.05 -4.61 10.20
C ASP A 245 -7.33 -3.44 10.89
N GLY A 246 -6.79 -2.50 10.10
CA GLY A 246 -6.08 -1.34 10.63
C GLY A 246 -6.94 -0.47 11.53
N LEU A 247 -8.10 -0.03 11.04
CA LEU A 247 -8.98 0.89 11.77
C LEU A 247 -9.65 0.22 12.98
N LEU A 248 -10.10 -1.04 12.87
CA LEU A 248 -10.71 -1.75 13.97
C LEU A 248 -9.70 -2.05 15.09
N THR A 249 -8.44 -2.31 14.74
CA THR A 249 -7.37 -2.47 15.73
C THR A 249 -7.09 -1.15 16.45
N ILE A 250 -6.99 -0.04 15.73
CA ILE A 250 -6.83 1.30 16.34
C ILE A 250 -8.03 1.62 17.23
N ALA A 251 -9.25 1.38 16.76
CA ALA A 251 -10.47 1.61 17.55
C ALA A 251 -10.49 0.76 18.84
N LYS A 252 -10.14 -0.53 18.76
CA LYS A 252 -10.02 -1.42 19.90
C LYS A 252 -9.01 -0.88 20.93
N ARG A 253 -7.83 -0.42 20.48
CA ARG A 253 -6.81 0.15 21.37
C ARG A 253 -7.29 1.43 22.03
N PHE A 254 -7.90 2.33 21.28
CA PHE A 254 -8.47 3.57 21.80
C PHE A 254 -9.52 3.30 22.87
N LEU A 255 -10.49 2.42 22.60
CA LEU A 255 -11.53 2.02 23.57
C LEU A 255 -10.97 1.32 24.81
N SER A 256 -9.79 0.70 24.69
CA SER A 256 -9.09 0.06 25.81
C SER A 256 -8.18 1.02 26.59
N GLY A 257 -8.18 2.31 26.26
CA GLY A 257 -7.33 3.34 26.90
C GLY A 257 -5.84 3.21 26.61
N ARG A 258 -5.47 2.51 25.54
CA ARG A 258 -4.07 2.31 25.14
C ARG A 258 -3.59 3.43 24.22
N ASN A 259 -2.31 3.72 24.28
CA ASN A 259 -1.70 4.70 23.38
C ASN A 259 -1.70 4.17 21.93
N ILE A 260 -2.47 4.82 21.04
CA ILE A 260 -2.60 4.45 19.63
C ILE A 260 -1.34 4.75 18.81
N LEU A 261 -0.46 5.64 19.30
CA LEU A 261 0.80 6.01 18.63
C LEU A 261 1.97 5.09 19.02
N GLU A 262 1.77 4.22 19.99
CA GLU A 262 2.77 3.27 20.40
C GLU A 262 2.76 2.04 19.48
N ALA A 263 3.95 1.59 19.05
CA ALA A 263 4.08 0.40 18.23
C ALA A 263 3.49 -0.83 18.94
N HIS A 264 2.66 -1.60 18.25
CA HIS A 264 1.92 -2.74 18.80
C HIS A 264 1.89 -3.91 17.82
N ARG A 265 1.39 -5.06 18.29
CA ARG A 265 1.25 -6.32 17.51
C ARG A 265 -0.15 -6.91 17.72
N GLU A 266 -1.18 -6.09 17.57
CA GLU A 266 -2.55 -6.44 17.90
C GLU A 266 -3.47 -6.55 16.69
N HIS A 267 -2.92 -6.38 15.47
CA HIS A 267 -3.67 -6.57 14.24
C HIS A 267 -4.19 -8.01 14.12
N LEU A 268 -5.33 -8.18 13.46
CA LEU A 268 -5.92 -9.49 13.28
C LEU A 268 -4.95 -10.45 12.57
N TYR A 269 -4.26 -9.99 11.52
CA TYR A 269 -3.29 -10.81 10.80
C TYR A 269 -2.11 -11.25 11.70
N GLU A 270 -1.64 -10.37 12.60
CA GLU A 270 -0.56 -10.68 13.54
C GLU A 270 -1.03 -11.70 14.60
N THR A 271 -2.26 -11.52 15.11
CA THR A 271 -2.87 -12.49 16.04
C THR A 271 -2.99 -13.87 15.39
N LEU A 272 -3.38 -13.95 14.11
CA LEU A 272 -3.44 -15.21 13.36
C LEU A 272 -2.07 -15.90 13.27
N VAL A 273 -1.02 -15.14 13.03
CA VAL A 273 0.34 -15.69 12.87
C VAL A 273 0.99 -15.99 14.21
N ASN A 274 0.98 -15.04 15.14
CA ASN A 274 1.78 -15.13 16.35
C ASN A 274 1.11 -15.96 17.44
N GLU A 275 -0.22 -15.86 17.59
CA GLU A 275 -0.96 -16.55 18.65
C GLU A 275 -1.60 -17.86 18.16
N LEU A 276 -2.12 -17.88 16.93
CA LEU A 276 -2.76 -19.05 16.35
C LEU A 276 -1.81 -19.86 15.45
N HIS A 277 -0.58 -19.41 15.28
CA HIS A 277 0.48 -20.07 14.51
C HIS A 277 0.09 -20.42 13.07
N VAL A 278 -0.79 -19.61 12.46
CA VAL A 278 -1.14 -19.76 11.05
C VAL A 278 0.06 -19.32 10.19
N PRO A 279 0.50 -20.12 9.21
CA PRO A 279 1.63 -19.75 8.37
C PRO A 279 1.44 -18.41 7.67
N HIS A 280 2.48 -17.55 7.65
CA HIS A 280 2.49 -16.20 7.06
C HIS A 280 1.84 -16.16 5.67
N LEU A 281 2.29 -17.04 4.77
CA LEU A 281 1.80 -17.07 3.39
C LEU A 281 0.31 -17.43 3.27
N ARG A 282 -0.23 -18.23 4.21
CA ARG A 282 -1.67 -18.52 4.24
C ARG A 282 -2.47 -17.29 4.64
N VAL A 283 -2.00 -16.55 5.65
CA VAL A 283 -2.64 -15.31 6.08
C VAL A 283 -2.58 -14.28 4.96
N ALA A 284 -1.39 -14.04 4.39
CA ALA A 284 -1.20 -13.11 3.28
C ALA A 284 -2.09 -13.44 2.06
N ALA A 285 -2.12 -14.73 1.66
CA ALA A 285 -2.99 -15.18 0.56
C ALA A 285 -4.48 -15.03 0.89
N SER A 286 -4.89 -15.28 2.15
CA SER A 286 -6.30 -15.11 2.56
C SER A 286 -6.75 -13.65 2.50
N TYR A 287 -5.91 -12.70 2.92
CA TYR A 287 -6.18 -11.26 2.82
C TYR A 287 -6.28 -10.82 1.36
N ALA A 288 -5.35 -11.25 0.53
CA ALA A 288 -5.35 -10.95 -0.91
C ALA A 288 -6.58 -11.53 -1.62
N LEU A 289 -6.92 -12.80 -1.33
CA LEU A 289 -8.09 -13.47 -1.91
C LEU A 289 -9.39 -12.80 -1.44
N LEU A 290 -9.53 -12.50 -0.15
CA LEU A 290 -10.70 -11.81 0.38
C LEU A 290 -10.88 -10.44 -0.30
N GLN A 291 -9.80 -9.66 -0.41
CA GLN A 291 -9.85 -8.38 -1.12
C GLN A 291 -10.22 -8.55 -2.60
N LEU A 292 -9.66 -9.55 -3.27
CA LEU A 292 -10.01 -9.83 -4.67
C LEU A 292 -11.49 -10.19 -4.83
N LEU A 293 -12.05 -11.01 -3.94
CA LEU A 293 -13.48 -11.36 -3.94
C LEU A 293 -14.35 -10.11 -3.72
N VAL A 294 -13.96 -9.25 -2.79
CA VAL A 294 -14.64 -7.97 -2.55
C VAL A 294 -14.57 -7.09 -3.80
N ASN A 295 -13.42 -6.99 -4.45
CA ASN A 295 -13.26 -6.19 -5.67
C ASN A 295 -14.14 -6.72 -6.82
N VAL A 296 -14.17 -8.03 -7.03
CA VAL A 296 -15.04 -8.67 -8.04
C VAL A 296 -16.51 -8.40 -7.72
N GLY A 297 -16.92 -8.57 -6.47
CA GLY A 297 -18.29 -8.26 -6.04
C GLY A 297 -18.64 -6.79 -6.28
N TYR A 298 -17.73 -5.86 -5.94
CA TYR A 298 -17.92 -4.43 -6.19
C TYR A 298 -18.15 -4.14 -7.69
N LEU A 299 -17.42 -4.78 -8.58
CA LEU A 299 -17.57 -4.57 -10.03
C LEU A 299 -18.91 -5.07 -10.58
N THR A 300 -19.52 -6.08 -9.95
CA THR A 300 -20.74 -6.73 -10.44
C THR A 300 -22.05 -6.11 -9.95
N VAL A 301 -22.02 -5.39 -8.81
CA VAL A 301 -23.23 -4.79 -8.23
C VAL A 301 -23.55 -3.42 -8.84
N THR A 302 -24.81 -3.00 -8.80
CA THR A 302 -25.27 -1.68 -9.25
C THR A 302 -25.07 -0.61 -8.17
N ASP A 303 -25.50 -0.87 -6.94
CA ASP A 303 -25.37 0.06 -5.82
C ASP A 303 -24.04 -0.18 -5.09
N LYS A 304 -23.04 0.60 -5.47
CA LYS A 304 -21.67 0.54 -4.92
C LYS A 304 -21.62 0.94 -3.45
N ASN A 305 -22.44 1.91 -3.04
CA ASN A 305 -22.47 2.42 -1.67
C ASN A 305 -23.05 1.39 -0.72
N LEU A 306 -24.20 0.81 -1.07
CA LEU A 306 -24.83 -0.24 -0.28
C LEU A 306 -23.90 -1.45 -0.17
N TYR A 307 -23.27 -1.87 -1.26
CA TYR A 307 -22.30 -2.97 -1.24
C TYR A 307 -21.15 -2.69 -0.29
N THR A 308 -20.52 -1.53 -0.41
CA THR A 308 -19.40 -1.13 0.45
C THR A 308 -19.79 -1.11 1.91
N PHE A 309 -21.00 -0.56 2.24
CA PHE A 309 -21.52 -0.58 3.60
C PHE A 309 -21.73 -2.01 4.12
N VAL A 310 -22.33 -2.89 3.32
CA VAL A 310 -22.57 -4.30 3.71
C VAL A 310 -21.25 -5.02 3.95
N VAL A 311 -20.28 -4.86 3.05
CA VAL A 311 -18.93 -5.47 3.23
C VAL A 311 -18.26 -4.94 4.48
N ALA A 312 -18.26 -3.61 4.71
CA ALA A 312 -17.71 -3.01 5.92
C ALA A 312 -18.37 -3.59 7.19
N PHE A 313 -19.71 -3.66 7.20
CA PHE A 313 -20.45 -4.24 8.31
C PHE A 313 -20.07 -5.70 8.57
N LEU A 314 -20.00 -6.53 7.52
CA LEU A 314 -19.61 -7.94 7.65
C LEU A 314 -18.18 -8.09 8.19
N LEU A 315 -17.24 -7.25 7.77
CA LEU A 315 -15.87 -7.24 8.28
C LEU A 315 -15.81 -6.85 9.76
N VAL A 316 -16.59 -5.85 10.18
CA VAL A 316 -16.70 -5.46 11.61
C VAL A 316 -17.26 -6.60 12.44
N VAL A 317 -18.32 -7.26 11.98
CA VAL A 317 -18.92 -8.41 12.67
C VAL A 317 -17.92 -9.57 12.75
N ALA A 318 -17.26 -9.90 11.64
CA ALA A 318 -16.26 -10.98 11.61
C ALA A 318 -15.09 -10.70 12.56
N TYR A 319 -14.59 -9.46 12.59
CA TYR A 319 -13.55 -9.01 13.51
C TYR A 319 -13.98 -9.17 14.98
N GLY A 320 -15.18 -8.68 15.31
CA GLY A 320 -15.72 -8.79 16.66
C GLY A 320 -15.93 -10.24 17.13
N LEU A 321 -16.47 -11.10 16.24
CA LEU A 321 -16.64 -12.52 16.52
C LEU A 321 -15.29 -13.24 16.71
N PHE A 322 -14.29 -12.91 15.90
CA PHE A 322 -12.96 -13.48 16.03
C PHE A 322 -12.32 -13.16 17.40
N PHE A 323 -12.30 -11.89 17.80
CA PHE A 323 -11.72 -11.50 19.08
C PHE A 323 -12.51 -12.02 20.28
N ASN A 324 -13.85 -12.11 20.18
CA ASN A 324 -14.68 -12.76 21.20
C ASN A 324 -14.35 -14.24 21.32
N TYR A 325 -14.13 -14.95 20.20
CA TYR A 325 -13.68 -16.35 20.20
C TYR A 325 -12.32 -16.50 20.88
N CYS A 326 -11.33 -15.66 20.55
CA CYS A 326 -10.01 -15.66 21.15
C CYS A 326 -10.09 -15.44 22.67
N ASN A 327 -10.88 -14.47 23.13
CA ASN A 327 -11.08 -14.17 24.53
C ASN A 327 -11.71 -15.36 25.29
N ARG A 328 -12.71 -16.02 24.72
CA ARG A 328 -13.35 -17.22 25.33
C ARG A 328 -12.41 -18.40 25.44
N ARG A 329 -11.41 -18.50 24.56
CA ARG A 329 -10.39 -19.54 24.59
C ARG A 329 -9.24 -19.25 25.54
N GLY A 330 -9.25 -18.12 26.22
CA GLY A 330 -8.17 -17.70 27.11
C GLY A 330 -6.84 -17.45 26.36
N LEU A 331 -6.91 -17.20 25.04
CA LEU A 331 -5.73 -16.80 24.28
C LEU A 331 -5.31 -15.43 24.82
N THR A 332 -4.12 -15.36 25.37
CA THR A 332 -3.53 -14.11 25.85
C THR A 332 -3.24 -13.24 24.63
N LEU A 333 -4.24 -12.45 24.25
CA LEU A 333 -4.02 -11.42 23.24
C LEU A 333 -2.93 -10.47 23.75
N PRO A 334 -2.01 -10.03 22.91
CA PRO A 334 -0.93 -9.12 23.32
C PRO A 334 -1.52 -7.95 24.11
N LYS A 335 -0.99 -7.74 25.33
CA LYS A 335 -1.40 -6.63 26.20
C LYS A 335 -0.82 -5.33 25.69
#